data_377f4657c415e57a2925d1d8a158e7e5
#
_entry.id   377f4657c415e57a2925d1d8a158e7e5
#
_cell.length_a   1.000
_cell.length_b   1.000
_cell.length_c   1.000
_cell.angle_alpha   90.00
_cell.angle_beta   90.00
_cell.angle_gamma   90.00
#
_symmetry.space_group_name_H-M   'P 1'
#
loop_
_entity.id
_entity.type
_entity.pdbx_description
1 polymer ?
#
loop_
_entity_poly.entity_id
_entity_poly.type
_entity_poly.pdbx_seq_one_letter_code
_entity_poly.pdbx_strand_id
1 'polypeptide(L)'
;MPIRPVNNSDDAEWSRMRHALWPDCSEQMHALEIREYARRGEPSSAVFVFEREEGHGLGAFIELSIRDRVDGSYSERVGYVEGWYVDPDLRGHGIGRQLIEKAEQWTVSCGLTELASDVELENEGSISAHHALGFRETFRLVHFIKRLAGES
;
A
#
# COMPACT_ATOMS: atom_id res chain seq x y z
N MET A 1 13.49 -15.78 0.57
CA MET A 1 12.38 -15.18 1.29
C MET A 1 11.26 -14.90 0.33
N PRO A 2 10.03 -15.30 0.66
CA PRO A 2 8.91 -15.03 -0.24
C PRO A 2 8.61 -13.55 -0.45
N ILE A 3 8.98 -12.70 0.51
CA ILE A 3 8.77 -11.25 0.37
C ILE A 3 10.04 -10.62 -0.17
N ARG A 4 9.90 -9.87 -1.23
CA ARG A 4 11.01 -9.24 -1.93
C ARG A 4 10.55 -7.94 -2.61
N PRO A 5 11.49 -7.08 -3.01
CA PRO A 5 11.11 -5.92 -3.82
C PRO A 5 10.49 -6.35 -5.14
N VAL A 6 9.57 -5.54 -5.64
CA VAL A 6 8.93 -5.78 -6.94
C VAL A 6 9.96 -5.59 -8.06
N ASN A 7 9.78 -6.29 -9.17
CA ASN A 7 10.61 -6.09 -10.36
C ASN A 7 9.72 -6.02 -11.60
N ASN A 8 10.34 -5.76 -12.76
CA ASN A 8 9.58 -5.53 -13.99
C ASN A 8 8.74 -6.72 -14.43
N SER A 9 9.15 -7.94 -14.09
CA SER A 9 8.41 -9.12 -14.51
C SER A 9 7.14 -9.33 -13.69
N ASP A 10 6.94 -8.53 -12.64
CA ASP A 10 5.78 -8.64 -11.76
C ASP A 10 4.58 -7.82 -12.21
N ASP A 11 4.72 -7.01 -13.26
CA ASP A 11 3.71 -5.99 -13.58
C ASP A 11 2.31 -6.56 -13.76
N ALA A 12 2.17 -7.69 -14.45
CA ALA A 12 0.85 -8.27 -14.69
C ALA A 12 0.16 -8.70 -13.39
N GLU A 13 0.90 -9.39 -12.53
CA GLU A 13 0.33 -9.85 -11.26
C GLU A 13 0.09 -8.69 -10.30
N TRP A 14 0.97 -7.73 -10.28
CA TRP A 14 0.80 -6.52 -9.48
C TRP A 14 -0.48 -5.78 -9.92
N SER A 15 -0.67 -5.61 -11.23
CA SER A 15 -1.86 -4.97 -11.78
C SER A 15 -3.12 -5.75 -11.41
N ARG A 16 -3.06 -7.09 -11.47
CA ARG A 16 -4.19 -7.93 -11.08
C ARG A 16 -4.60 -7.65 -9.64
N MET A 17 -3.62 -7.63 -8.74
CA MET A 17 -3.90 -7.40 -7.32
C MET A 17 -4.37 -5.97 -7.04
N ARG A 18 -3.80 -5.00 -7.75
CA ARG A 18 -4.26 -3.61 -7.63
C ARG A 18 -5.72 -3.50 -8.04
N HIS A 19 -6.12 -4.20 -9.11
CA HIS A 19 -7.51 -4.17 -9.55
C HIS A 19 -8.44 -4.81 -8.50
N ALA A 20 -7.97 -5.86 -7.84
CA ALA A 20 -8.75 -6.49 -6.77
C ALA A 20 -8.92 -5.55 -5.56
N LEU A 21 -7.88 -4.77 -5.26
CA LEU A 21 -7.93 -3.83 -4.14
C LEU A 21 -8.72 -2.57 -4.50
N TRP A 22 -8.55 -2.07 -5.70
CA TRP A 22 -9.18 -0.83 -6.17
C TRP A 22 -9.95 -1.10 -7.49
N PRO A 23 -11.09 -1.80 -7.42
CA PRO A 23 -11.80 -2.23 -8.63
C PRO A 23 -12.39 -1.08 -9.44
N ASP A 24 -12.58 0.09 -8.83
CA ASP A 24 -13.12 1.24 -9.52
C ASP A 24 -12.08 2.01 -10.34
N CYS A 25 -10.82 1.66 -10.17
CA CYS A 25 -9.72 2.27 -10.92
C CYS A 25 -9.53 1.51 -12.23
N SER A 26 -9.33 2.22 -13.34
CA SER A 26 -9.17 1.58 -14.64
C SER A 26 -7.83 0.86 -14.77
N GLU A 27 -7.77 -0.09 -15.72
CA GLU A 27 -6.51 -0.77 -15.99
C GLU A 27 -5.43 0.21 -16.45
N GLN A 28 -5.83 1.22 -17.23
CA GLN A 28 -4.87 2.23 -17.70
C GLN A 28 -4.31 3.02 -16.52
N MET A 29 -5.14 3.36 -15.55
CA MET A 29 -4.67 4.10 -14.38
C MET A 29 -3.73 3.24 -13.54
N HIS A 30 -4.05 1.96 -13.35
CA HIS A 30 -3.14 1.04 -12.65
C HIS A 30 -1.79 0.96 -13.35
N ALA A 31 -1.80 0.87 -14.68
CA ALA A 31 -0.55 0.79 -15.44
C ALA A 31 0.28 2.06 -15.29
N LEU A 32 -0.38 3.22 -15.27
CA LEU A 32 0.32 4.49 -15.08
C LEU A 32 0.95 4.57 -13.68
N GLU A 33 0.23 4.14 -12.66
CA GLU A 33 0.73 4.20 -11.30
C GLU A 33 1.88 3.23 -11.08
N ILE A 34 1.79 2.04 -11.69
CA ILE A 34 2.89 1.07 -11.63
C ILE A 34 4.15 1.66 -12.26
N ARG A 35 4.01 2.31 -13.43
CA ARG A 35 5.15 2.97 -14.07
C ARG A 35 5.70 4.09 -13.22
N GLU A 36 4.85 4.80 -12.52
CA GLU A 36 5.29 5.89 -11.66
C GLU A 36 6.16 5.38 -10.51
N TYR A 37 5.80 4.23 -9.92
CA TYR A 37 6.65 3.63 -8.90
C TYR A 37 8.00 3.25 -9.46
N ALA A 38 8.04 2.68 -10.66
CA ALA A 38 9.31 2.31 -11.29
C ALA A 38 10.17 3.54 -11.56
N ARG A 39 9.56 4.65 -11.97
CA ARG A 39 10.27 5.88 -12.27
C ARG A 39 10.83 6.54 -11.00
N ARG A 40 10.06 6.54 -9.92
CA ARG A 40 10.50 7.18 -8.67
C ARG A 40 11.56 6.37 -7.95
N GLY A 41 11.29 5.08 -7.76
CA GLY A 41 12.21 4.20 -7.07
C GLY A 41 12.55 4.67 -5.66
N GLU A 42 13.47 3.91 -5.02
CA GLU A 42 13.94 4.30 -3.71
C GLU A 42 14.90 5.49 -3.83
N PRO A 43 14.98 6.34 -2.80
CA PRO A 43 14.36 6.17 -1.47
C PRO A 43 12.96 6.76 -1.32
N SER A 44 12.37 7.34 -2.36
CA SER A 44 11.10 8.06 -2.19
C SER A 44 9.90 7.13 -2.22
N SER A 45 10.04 5.92 -2.72
CA SER A 45 8.96 4.93 -2.70
C SER A 45 9.55 3.52 -2.75
N ALA A 46 8.74 2.55 -2.38
CA ALA A 46 9.13 1.13 -2.45
C ALA A 46 7.88 0.29 -2.58
N VAL A 47 8.03 -0.86 -3.21
CA VAL A 47 6.96 -1.83 -3.33
C VAL A 47 7.54 -3.21 -3.03
N PHE A 48 6.89 -3.92 -2.12
CA PHE A 48 7.28 -5.29 -1.79
C PHE A 48 6.14 -6.23 -2.15
N VAL A 49 6.50 -7.41 -2.59
CA VAL A 49 5.53 -8.42 -3.02
C VAL A 49 5.82 -9.73 -2.31
N PHE A 50 4.76 -10.52 -2.14
CA PHE A 50 4.89 -11.91 -1.67
C PHE A 50 4.81 -12.79 -2.89
N GLU A 51 5.87 -13.56 -3.12
CA GLU A 51 5.94 -14.49 -4.24
C GLU A 51 5.43 -15.84 -3.80
N ARG A 52 4.45 -16.37 -4.55
CA ARG A 52 3.95 -17.72 -4.31
C ARG A 52 5.02 -18.72 -4.72
N GLU A 53 4.75 -19.98 -4.46
CA GLU A 53 5.64 -21.05 -4.89
C GLU A 53 5.90 -20.94 -6.39
N GLU A 54 7.01 -21.52 -6.81
CA GLU A 54 7.52 -21.39 -8.17
C GLU A 54 6.43 -21.57 -9.21
N GLY A 55 6.32 -20.58 -10.09
CA GLY A 55 5.38 -20.63 -11.22
C GLY A 55 3.96 -20.24 -10.90
N HIS A 56 3.64 -19.87 -9.67
CA HIS A 56 2.27 -19.54 -9.27
C HIS A 56 2.01 -18.05 -9.08
N GLY A 57 2.95 -17.20 -9.45
CA GLY A 57 2.77 -15.76 -9.43
C GLY A 57 2.90 -15.15 -8.04
N LEU A 58 2.20 -14.04 -7.84
CA LEU A 58 2.27 -13.29 -6.59
C LEU A 58 0.98 -13.48 -5.81
N GLY A 59 1.07 -13.25 -4.49
CA GLY A 59 -0.10 -13.39 -3.63
C GLY A 59 -0.41 -12.18 -2.77
N ALA A 60 0.48 -11.20 -2.73
CA ALA A 60 0.27 -10.02 -1.88
C ALA A 60 1.24 -8.92 -2.29
N PHE A 61 0.90 -7.68 -1.92
CA PHE A 61 1.80 -6.56 -2.15
C PHE A 61 1.57 -5.48 -1.11
N ILE A 62 2.58 -4.62 -0.96
CA ILE A 62 2.46 -3.38 -0.21
C ILE A 62 3.19 -2.28 -0.99
N GLU A 63 2.52 -1.16 -1.17
CA GLU A 63 3.08 0.03 -1.83
C GLU A 63 3.34 1.08 -0.79
N LEU A 64 4.53 1.66 -0.82
CA LEU A 64 4.99 2.59 0.20
C LEU A 64 5.52 3.85 -0.46
N SER A 65 5.32 4.97 0.21
CA SER A 65 5.91 6.24 -0.21
C SER A 65 6.33 7.01 1.03
N ILE A 66 7.04 8.12 0.80
CA ILE A 66 7.34 9.07 1.86
C ILE A 66 6.45 10.26 1.64
N ARG A 67 5.71 10.64 2.67
CA ARG A 67 4.86 11.83 2.62
C ARG A 67 5.36 12.88 3.60
N ASP A 68 5.18 14.12 3.23
CA ASP A 68 5.35 15.20 4.18
C ASP A 68 4.19 15.15 5.14
N ARG A 69 4.37 15.75 6.29
CA ARG A 69 3.42 15.79 7.40
C ARG A 69 2.00 15.30 7.07
N VAL A 70 1.55 14.29 7.81
CA VAL A 70 0.16 13.82 7.73
C VAL A 70 -0.53 14.10 9.06
N ASP A 71 -1.87 14.10 9.03
CA ASP A 71 -2.66 14.34 10.25
C ASP A 71 -2.33 13.30 11.30
N GLY A 72 -2.00 13.78 12.49
CA GLY A 72 -1.68 12.90 13.62
C GLY A 72 -0.21 12.52 13.72
N SER A 73 0.65 12.93 12.79
CA SER A 73 2.07 12.62 12.89
C SER A 73 2.79 13.63 13.78
N TYR A 74 3.84 13.16 14.45
CA TYR A 74 4.75 14.03 15.20
C TYR A 74 5.91 14.47 14.34
N SER A 75 6.19 13.74 13.26
CA SER A 75 7.30 14.00 12.35
C SER A 75 6.85 14.81 11.16
N GLU A 76 7.79 15.54 10.55
CA GLU A 76 7.48 16.30 9.33
C GLU A 76 7.38 15.40 8.11
N ARG A 77 8.07 14.25 8.12
CA ARG A 77 8.01 13.27 7.04
C ARG A 77 7.74 11.91 7.64
N VAL A 78 6.93 11.12 6.97
CA VAL A 78 6.54 9.79 7.44
C VAL A 78 6.60 8.81 6.28
N GLY A 79 6.81 7.54 6.60
CA GLY A 79 6.52 6.47 5.65
C GLY A 79 5.00 6.33 5.56
N TYR A 80 4.51 5.96 4.39
CA TYR A 80 3.07 5.89 4.17
C TYR A 80 2.72 4.62 3.40
N VAL A 81 1.75 3.87 3.93
CA VAL A 81 1.22 2.70 3.25
C VAL A 81 0.17 3.17 2.25
N GLU A 82 0.51 3.15 0.97
CA GLU A 82 -0.39 3.59 -0.09
C GLU A 82 -1.36 2.48 -0.50
N GLY A 83 -0.92 1.23 -0.43
CA GLY A 83 -1.76 0.08 -0.70
C GLY A 83 -1.22 -1.15 0.00
N TRP A 84 -2.12 -2.02 0.43
CA TRP A 84 -1.76 -3.21 1.21
C TRP A 84 -2.82 -4.28 0.94
N TYR A 85 -2.40 -5.37 0.31
CA TYR A 85 -3.34 -6.35 -0.19
C TYR A 85 -2.77 -7.76 -0.08
N VAL A 86 -3.62 -8.71 0.30
CA VAL A 86 -3.29 -10.14 0.33
C VAL A 86 -4.43 -10.87 -0.38
N ASP A 87 -4.09 -11.78 -1.29
CA ASP A 87 -5.10 -12.59 -1.98
C ASP A 87 -5.95 -13.33 -0.95
N PRO A 88 -7.26 -13.52 -1.23
CA PRO A 88 -8.17 -14.11 -0.25
C PRO A 88 -7.73 -15.48 0.27
N ASP A 89 -7.16 -16.33 -0.58
CA ASP A 89 -6.74 -17.66 -0.16
C ASP A 89 -5.54 -17.65 0.78
N LEU A 90 -4.81 -16.55 0.84
CA LEU A 90 -3.61 -16.42 1.67
C LEU A 90 -3.86 -15.65 2.96
N ARG A 91 -5.05 -15.12 3.15
CA ARG A 91 -5.36 -14.34 4.35
C ARG A 91 -5.37 -15.24 5.57
N GLY A 92 -4.99 -14.66 6.71
CA GLY A 92 -4.94 -15.42 7.96
C GLY A 92 -3.68 -16.24 8.16
N HIS A 93 -2.68 -16.08 7.30
CA HIS A 93 -1.42 -16.84 7.38
C HIS A 93 -0.23 -15.97 7.76
N GLY A 94 -0.48 -14.72 8.18
CA GLY A 94 0.60 -13.84 8.63
C GLY A 94 1.32 -13.09 7.54
N ILE A 95 0.89 -13.21 6.29
CA ILE A 95 1.56 -12.53 5.17
C ILE A 95 1.38 -11.02 5.26
N GLY A 96 0.17 -10.57 5.60
CA GLY A 96 -0.08 -9.14 5.78
C GLY A 96 0.82 -8.54 6.86
N ARG A 97 0.99 -9.25 7.97
CA ARG A 97 1.89 -8.82 9.04
C ARG A 97 3.34 -8.74 8.55
N GLN A 98 3.77 -9.72 7.79
CA GLN A 98 5.14 -9.72 7.28
C GLN A 98 5.38 -8.54 6.35
N LEU A 99 4.38 -8.18 5.54
CA LEU A 99 4.49 -7.00 4.67
C LEU A 99 4.59 -5.72 5.49
N ILE A 100 3.82 -5.60 6.55
CA ILE A 100 3.90 -4.42 7.43
C ILE A 100 5.27 -4.36 8.12
N GLU A 101 5.79 -5.50 8.57
CA GLU A 101 7.14 -5.52 9.16
C GLU A 101 8.18 -5.06 8.16
N LYS A 102 8.03 -5.45 6.90
CA LYS A 102 8.92 -4.98 5.85
C LYS A 102 8.79 -3.48 5.63
N ALA A 103 7.55 -2.98 5.69
CA ALA A 103 7.29 -1.54 5.58
C ALA A 103 7.95 -0.77 6.72
N GLU A 104 7.87 -1.33 7.94
CA GLU A 104 8.50 -0.70 9.09
C GLU A 104 10.01 -0.65 8.94
N GLN A 105 10.62 -1.75 8.49
CA GLN A 105 12.05 -1.80 8.25
C GLN A 105 12.47 -0.77 7.20
N TRP A 106 11.71 -0.69 6.11
CA TRP A 106 11.99 0.29 5.06
C TRP A 106 11.90 1.71 5.60
N THR A 107 10.85 2.01 6.38
CA THR A 107 10.65 3.33 6.96
C THR A 107 11.85 3.74 7.82
N VAL A 108 12.29 2.82 8.68
CA VAL A 108 13.46 3.07 9.52
C VAL A 108 14.72 3.25 8.67
N SER A 109 14.87 2.46 7.60
CA SER A 109 16.04 2.58 6.73
C SER A 109 16.07 3.93 6.00
N CYS A 110 14.92 4.58 5.86
CA CYS A 110 14.84 5.93 5.28
C CYS A 110 15.12 7.02 6.31
N GLY A 111 15.43 6.65 7.55
CA GLY A 111 15.69 7.61 8.63
C GLY A 111 14.44 8.18 9.25
N LEU A 112 13.30 7.51 9.06
CA LEU A 112 12.01 7.99 9.56
C LEU A 112 11.55 7.14 10.75
N THR A 113 10.68 7.72 11.58
CA THR A 113 10.26 7.08 12.82
C THR A 113 8.75 6.81 12.89
N GLU A 114 8.01 7.21 11.86
CA GLU A 114 6.57 6.98 11.85
C GLU A 114 6.14 6.40 10.52
N LEU A 115 5.24 5.42 10.59
CA LEU A 115 4.61 4.81 9.42
C LEU A 115 3.11 5.06 9.53
N ALA A 116 2.53 5.72 8.53
CA ALA A 116 1.12 6.08 8.52
C ALA A 116 0.39 5.28 7.45
N SER A 117 -0.93 5.24 7.59
CA SER A 117 -1.78 4.52 6.65
C SER A 117 -3.17 5.10 6.73
N ASP A 118 -4.03 4.76 5.76
CA ASP A 118 -5.45 5.10 5.85
C ASP A 118 -6.29 3.94 5.33
N VAL A 119 -7.57 3.95 5.70
CA VAL A 119 -8.54 2.96 5.23
C VAL A 119 -9.89 3.64 5.08
N GLU A 120 -10.73 3.05 4.23
CA GLU A 120 -12.11 3.50 4.14
C GLU A 120 -12.84 3.20 5.44
N LEU A 121 -13.72 4.11 5.87
CA LEU A 121 -14.44 3.94 7.14
C LEU A 121 -15.26 2.66 7.19
N GLU A 122 -15.74 2.19 6.05
CA GLU A 122 -16.54 0.98 5.98
C GLU A 122 -15.71 -0.30 6.02
N ASN A 123 -14.40 -0.20 5.85
CA ASN A 123 -13.53 -1.37 5.79
C ASN A 123 -13.12 -1.80 7.20
N GLU A 124 -14.06 -2.42 7.91
CA GLU A 124 -13.83 -2.81 9.29
C GLU A 124 -12.72 -3.84 9.44
N GLY A 125 -12.59 -4.72 8.46
CA GLY A 125 -11.53 -5.73 8.49
C GLY A 125 -10.15 -5.11 8.46
N SER A 126 -9.95 -4.11 7.59
CA SER A 126 -8.67 -3.42 7.50
C SER A 126 -8.40 -2.58 8.74
N ILE A 127 -9.43 -1.93 9.29
CA ILE A 127 -9.29 -1.18 10.53
C ILE A 127 -8.81 -2.10 11.65
N SER A 128 -9.45 -3.27 11.79
CA SER A 128 -9.06 -4.24 12.82
C SER A 128 -7.63 -4.74 12.60
N ALA A 129 -7.25 -4.99 11.35
CA ALA A 129 -5.90 -5.44 11.04
C ALA A 129 -4.86 -4.39 11.43
N HIS A 130 -5.15 -3.11 11.16
CA HIS A 130 -4.24 -2.04 11.55
C HIS A 130 -4.07 -1.98 13.08
N HIS A 131 -5.18 -2.07 13.82
CA HIS A 131 -5.09 -2.08 15.29
C HIS A 131 -4.27 -3.26 15.79
N ALA A 132 -4.48 -4.44 15.20
CA ALA A 132 -3.78 -5.65 15.63
C ALA A 132 -2.26 -5.53 15.40
N LEU A 133 -1.85 -4.69 14.45
CA LEU A 133 -0.43 -4.52 14.11
C LEU A 133 0.18 -3.28 14.79
N GLY A 134 -0.54 -2.66 15.71
CA GLY A 134 0.02 -1.59 16.51
C GLY A 134 -0.23 -0.18 15.97
N PHE A 135 -0.98 -0.04 14.88
CA PHE A 135 -1.37 1.28 14.42
C PHE A 135 -2.40 1.87 15.37
N ARG A 136 -2.28 3.17 15.63
CA ARG A 136 -3.22 3.91 16.45
C ARG A 136 -4.05 4.80 15.55
N GLU A 137 -5.37 4.74 15.69
CA GLU A 137 -6.25 5.60 14.93
C GLU A 137 -6.01 7.06 15.37
N THR A 138 -5.79 7.95 14.41
CA THR A 138 -5.54 9.36 14.70
C THR A 138 -6.68 10.25 14.26
N PHE A 139 -7.36 9.91 13.15
CA PHE A 139 -8.21 10.88 12.47
C PHE A 139 -9.25 10.17 11.63
N ARG A 140 -10.43 10.76 11.55
CA ARG A 140 -11.48 10.34 10.62
C ARG A 140 -11.87 11.53 9.78
N LEU A 141 -12.00 11.33 8.47
CA LEU A 141 -12.26 12.41 7.53
C LEU A 141 -13.47 12.13 6.68
N VAL A 142 -14.14 13.20 6.26
CA VAL A 142 -15.13 13.17 5.20
C VAL A 142 -14.60 14.08 4.10
N HIS A 143 -14.45 13.54 2.90
CA HIS A 143 -13.97 14.30 1.74
C HIS A 143 -15.17 14.83 0.97
N PHE A 144 -15.02 16.07 0.49
CA PHE A 144 -16.05 16.71 -0.34
C PHE A 144 -15.44 17.15 -1.64
N ILE A 145 -16.23 17.06 -2.72
CA ILE A 145 -15.82 17.60 -4.02
C ILE A 145 -17.04 18.22 -4.68
N LYS A 146 -16.85 19.33 -5.37
CA LYS A 146 -17.90 20.00 -6.10
C LYS A 146 -17.38 20.34 -7.49
N ARG A 147 -18.04 19.84 -8.49
CA ARG A 147 -17.67 20.14 -9.87
C ARG A 147 -18.21 21.54 -10.21
N LEU A 148 -17.32 22.44 -10.66
CA LEU A 148 -17.69 23.81 -10.90
C LEU A 148 -18.01 24.12 -12.36
N ALA A 149 -17.39 23.40 -13.30
CA ALA A 149 -17.67 23.56 -14.71
C ALA A 149 -18.62 22.49 -15.17
N GLY A 150 -19.55 22.89 -16.04
CA GLY A 150 -20.51 21.95 -16.56
C GLY A 150 -19.82 20.84 -17.37
N GLU A 151 -20.03 19.63 -16.97
CA GLU A 151 -19.42 18.46 -17.55
C GLU A 151 -20.47 17.41 -17.70
N SER A 152 -20.81 17.05 -18.87
CA SER A 152 -21.86 16.04 -19.07
C SER A 152 -21.32 14.64 -19.11
#